data_68589226636be8b289af103c6b42194f
#
_entry.id   68589226636be8b289af103c6b42194f
#
_cell.length_a   1.000
_cell.length_b   1.000
_cell.length_c   1.000
_cell.angle_alpha   90.00
_cell.angle_beta   90.00
_cell.angle_gamma   90.00
#
_symmetry.space_group_name_H-M   'P 1'
#
loop_
_entity.id
_entity.type
_entity.pdbx_description
1 polymer ?
#
loop_
_entity_poly.entity_id
_entity_poly.type
_entity_poly.pdbx_seq_one_letter_code
_entity_poly.pdbx_strand_id
1 'polypeptide(L)'
;MSADPDRSLLAASLAFAGAAVAGSVVAVRDKLPGEPCGISVPLSVPAGLLAGWGAGVAAPWPMPLAAVVAAARSQRTQPRAVTGAICAGVGIGCIIGTAVEPVTRRPRSWSPATRWAIAFNVAASAALIVAGGRHLAAARTLSRR
;
A
#
# COMPACT_ATOMS: atom_id res chain seq x y z
N MET A 1 -12.28 22.89 -10.39
CA MET A 1 -11.37 22.06 -11.22
C MET A 1 -11.42 20.65 -10.64
N SER A 2 -12.13 19.73 -11.30
CA SER A 2 -12.14 18.31 -10.90
C SER A 2 -10.81 17.68 -11.34
N ALA A 3 -10.03 17.15 -10.40
CA ALA A 3 -8.80 16.45 -10.74
C ALA A 3 -9.13 15.23 -11.62
N ASP A 4 -8.35 15.02 -12.66
CA ASP A 4 -8.46 13.85 -13.54
C ASP A 4 -8.31 12.57 -12.69
N PRO A 5 -9.32 11.68 -12.66
CA PRO A 5 -9.28 10.48 -11.83
C PRO A 5 -8.10 9.56 -12.14
N ASP A 6 -7.63 9.51 -13.39
CA ASP A 6 -6.51 8.66 -13.79
C ASP A 6 -5.17 9.21 -13.24
N ARG A 7 -5.00 10.54 -13.29
CA ARG A 7 -3.80 11.18 -12.70
C ARG A 7 -3.77 11.08 -11.19
N SER A 8 -4.92 11.24 -10.53
CA SER A 8 -5.01 11.10 -9.07
C SER A 8 -4.70 9.69 -8.60
N LEU A 9 -5.15 8.66 -9.35
CA LEU A 9 -4.87 7.27 -9.03
C LEU A 9 -3.38 6.94 -9.20
N LEU A 10 -2.76 7.40 -10.29
CA LEU A 10 -1.33 7.22 -10.52
C LEU A 10 -0.50 7.90 -9.42
N ALA A 11 -0.84 9.15 -9.07
CA ALA A 11 -0.17 9.88 -8.00
C ALA A 11 -0.27 9.15 -6.64
N ALA A 12 -1.46 8.64 -6.29
CA ALA A 12 -1.66 7.87 -5.07
C ALA A 12 -0.86 6.55 -5.08
N SER A 13 -0.79 5.87 -6.22
CA SER A 13 -0.01 4.64 -6.39
C SER A 13 1.50 4.88 -6.25
N LEU A 14 2.00 5.98 -6.81
CA LEU A 14 3.41 6.38 -6.65
C LEU A 14 3.73 6.81 -5.22
N ALA A 15 2.84 7.55 -4.56
CA ALA A 15 2.98 7.89 -3.14
C ALA A 15 3.03 6.64 -2.26
N PHE A 16 2.16 5.65 -2.54
CA PHE A 16 2.17 4.37 -1.85
C PHE A 16 3.48 3.59 -2.08
N ALA A 17 3.99 3.56 -3.31
CA ALA A 17 5.29 2.96 -3.61
C ALA A 17 6.44 3.66 -2.87
N GLY A 18 6.44 5.00 -2.83
CA GLY A 18 7.41 5.78 -2.06
C GLY A 18 7.35 5.48 -0.56
N ALA A 19 6.15 5.36 0.01
CA ALA A 19 5.97 4.96 1.41
C ALA A 19 6.49 3.54 1.68
N ALA A 20 6.25 2.59 0.76
CA ALA A 20 6.78 1.23 0.85
C ALA A 20 8.31 1.20 0.81
N VAL A 21 8.95 2.01 -0.06
CA VAL A 21 10.42 2.14 -0.09
C VAL A 21 10.95 2.68 1.24
N ALA A 22 10.40 3.79 1.71
CA ALA A 22 10.82 4.40 2.97
C ALA A 22 10.65 3.45 4.16
N GLY A 23 9.49 2.78 4.23
CA GLY A 23 9.21 1.77 5.24
C GLY A 23 10.16 0.57 5.16
N SER A 24 10.51 0.11 3.95
CA SER A 24 11.47 -0.98 3.75
C SER A 24 12.86 -0.63 4.29
N VAL A 25 13.33 0.61 4.06
CA VAL A 25 14.59 1.09 4.62
C VAL A 25 14.57 1.05 6.14
N VAL A 26 13.48 1.51 6.76
CA VAL A 26 13.32 1.48 8.22
C VAL A 26 13.26 0.03 8.72
N ALA A 27 12.46 -0.84 8.07
CA ALA A 27 12.33 -2.24 8.44
C ALA A 27 13.67 -2.98 8.42
N VAL A 28 14.48 -2.77 7.38
CA VAL A 28 15.79 -3.42 7.26
C VAL A 28 16.78 -2.85 8.27
N ARG A 29 16.83 -1.52 8.43
CA ARG A 29 17.74 -0.86 9.37
C ARG A 29 17.46 -1.25 10.82
N ASP A 30 16.19 -1.23 11.22
CA ASP A 30 15.76 -1.48 12.59
C ASP A 30 15.48 -2.98 12.83
N LYS A 31 15.76 -3.85 11.83
CA LYS A 31 15.57 -5.32 11.86
C LYS A 31 14.15 -5.71 12.30
N LEU A 32 13.14 -5.06 11.73
CA LEU A 32 11.73 -5.30 12.03
C LEU A 32 11.17 -6.39 11.11
N PRO A 33 11.05 -7.65 11.55
CA PRO A 33 10.46 -8.71 10.72
C PRO A 33 8.97 -8.48 10.53
N GLY A 34 8.41 -9.04 9.47
CA GLY A 34 6.97 -9.20 9.32
C GLY A 34 6.49 -10.39 10.15
N GLU A 35 5.56 -10.15 11.07
CA GLU A 35 4.97 -11.18 11.93
C GLU A 35 3.44 -11.02 11.99
N PRO A 36 2.73 -11.12 10.84
CA PRO A 36 1.29 -10.91 10.85
C PRO A 36 0.61 -11.87 11.83
N CYS A 37 -0.23 -11.31 12.68
CA CYS A 37 -0.88 -12.04 13.79
C CYS A 37 0.11 -12.70 14.78
N GLY A 38 1.38 -12.30 14.80
CA GLY A 38 2.42 -12.90 15.66
C GLY A 38 3.02 -14.19 15.10
N ILE A 39 2.77 -14.51 13.83
CA ILE A 39 3.37 -15.68 13.17
C ILE A 39 4.76 -15.30 12.65
N SER A 40 5.79 -15.83 13.30
CA SER A 40 7.18 -15.64 12.83
C SER A 40 7.50 -16.58 11.68
N VAL A 41 8.07 -16.04 10.62
CA VAL A 41 8.57 -16.81 9.48
C VAL A 41 10.10 -16.71 9.46
N PRO A 42 10.83 -17.82 9.21
CA PRO A 42 12.30 -17.84 9.23
C PRO A 42 12.87 -17.20 7.93
N LEU A 43 12.45 -15.97 7.64
CA LEU A 43 12.94 -15.17 6.52
C LEU A 43 13.69 -13.95 7.04
N SER A 44 14.73 -13.55 6.32
CA SER A 44 15.32 -12.23 6.54
C SER A 44 14.32 -11.13 6.16
N VAL A 45 14.41 -9.94 6.77
CA VAL A 45 13.50 -8.83 6.47
C VAL A 45 13.43 -8.51 4.99
N PRO A 46 14.55 -8.41 4.22
CA PRO A 46 14.49 -8.21 2.78
C PRO A 46 13.78 -9.34 2.03
N ALA A 47 14.03 -10.60 2.40
CA ALA A 47 13.40 -11.75 1.78
C ALA A 47 11.88 -11.77 2.04
N GLY A 48 11.45 -11.44 3.25
CA GLY A 48 10.04 -11.31 3.62
C GLY A 48 9.34 -10.24 2.79
N LEU A 49 9.93 -9.05 2.67
CA LEU A 49 9.38 -7.96 1.87
C LEU A 49 9.21 -8.34 0.38
N LEU A 50 10.18 -9.08 -0.19
CA LEU A 50 10.10 -9.56 -1.56
C LEU A 50 9.07 -10.68 -1.75
N ALA A 51 8.99 -11.61 -0.79
CA ALA A 51 8.07 -12.75 -0.84
C ALA A 51 6.59 -12.36 -0.58
N GLY A 52 6.29 -11.10 -0.26
CA GLY A 52 4.94 -10.67 0.03
C GLY A 52 4.57 -10.70 1.51
N TRP A 53 5.53 -10.95 2.41
CA TRP A 53 5.27 -11.07 3.84
C TRP A 53 5.20 -9.72 4.56
N GLY A 54 5.68 -8.65 3.97
CA GLY A 54 5.64 -7.31 4.56
C GLY A 54 6.37 -7.16 5.89
N ALA A 55 6.29 -5.97 6.43
CA ALA A 55 6.62 -5.64 7.82
C ALA A 55 5.61 -4.57 8.25
N GLY A 56 5.27 -4.45 9.54
CA GLY A 56 4.25 -3.49 9.99
C GLY A 56 4.53 -2.03 9.61
N VAL A 57 5.76 -1.72 9.21
CA VAL A 57 6.22 -0.40 8.77
C VAL A 57 6.31 -0.26 7.24
N ALA A 58 6.16 -1.37 6.50
CA ALA A 58 6.30 -1.39 5.04
C ALA A 58 5.37 -2.40 4.39
N ALA A 59 4.70 -1.98 3.32
CA ALA A 59 3.99 -2.89 2.45
C ALA A 59 4.98 -3.82 1.73
N PRO A 60 4.64 -5.11 1.55
CA PRO A 60 5.45 -6.03 0.75
C PRO A 60 5.48 -5.59 -0.71
N TRP A 61 6.62 -5.74 -1.37
CA TRP A 61 6.89 -5.22 -2.71
C TRP A 61 5.88 -5.60 -3.80
N PRO A 62 5.27 -6.80 -3.81
CA PRO A 62 4.22 -7.11 -4.78
C PRO A 62 3.03 -6.13 -4.76
N MET A 63 2.68 -5.57 -3.59
CA MET A 63 1.56 -4.64 -3.45
C MET A 63 1.77 -3.30 -4.17
N PRO A 64 2.85 -2.52 -3.87
CA PRO A 64 3.08 -1.27 -4.58
C PRO A 64 3.33 -1.47 -6.08
N LEU A 65 3.97 -2.56 -6.46
CA LEU A 65 4.16 -2.90 -7.87
C LEU A 65 2.82 -3.13 -8.58
N ALA A 66 1.91 -3.91 -7.98
CA ALA A 66 0.58 -4.16 -8.52
C ALA A 66 -0.22 -2.85 -8.66
N ALA A 67 -0.19 -1.97 -7.65
CA ALA A 67 -0.89 -0.69 -7.67
C ALA A 67 -0.37 0.24 -8.78
N VAL A 68 0.96 0.39 -8.91
CA VAL A 68 1.57 1.25 -9.94
C VAL A 68 1.31 0.71 -11.33
N VAL A 69 1.49 -0.60 -11.54
CA VAL A 69 1.24 -1.23 -12.85
C VAL A 69 -0.23 -1.11 -13.24
N ALA A 70 -1.16 -1.36 -12.31
CA ALA A 70 -2.58 -1.21 -12.57
C ALA A 70 -2.94 0.23 -12.94
N ALA A 71 -2.46 1.22 -12.17
CA ALA A 71 -2.70 2.64 -12.45
C ALA A 71 -2.11 3.10 -13.78
N ALA A 72 -0.91 2.64 -14.14
CA ALA A 72 -0.28 2.96 -15.42
C ALA A 72 -1.02 2.34 -16.62
N ARG A 73 -1.54 1.12 -16.47
CA ARG A 73 -2.31 0.43 -17.52
C ARG A 73 -3.72 0.98 -17.70
N SER A 74 -4.32 1.56 -16.66
CA SER A 74 -5.63 2.20 -16.73
C SER A 74 -5.71 3.28 -17.81
N GLN A 75 -4.60 3.98 -18.03
CA GLN A 75 -4.54 5.03 -19.04
C GLN A 75 -4.53 4.51 -20.48
N ARG A 76 -4.35 3.20 -20.70
CA ARG A 76 -4.13 2.62 -22.05
C ARG A 76 -5.10 1.51 -22.41
N THR A 77 -5.24 0.49 -21.58
CA THR A 77 -5.88 -0.77 -21.98
C THR A 77 -6.77 -1.42 -20.93
N GLN A 78 -6.59 -1.08 -19.64
CA GLN A 78 -7.28 -1.80 -18.58
C GLN A 78 -8.61 -1.14 -18.20
N PRO A 79 -9.70 -1.93 -18.01
CA PRO A 79 -10.98 -1.38 -17.55
C PRO A 79 -10.83 -0.64 -16.22
N ARG A 80 -11.40 0.57 -16.14
CA ARG A 80 -11.33 1.42 -14.92
C ARG A 80 -11.81 0.70 -13.66
N ALA A 81 -12.84 -0.12 -13.78
CA ALA A 81 -13.36 -0.87 -12.65
C ALA A 81 -12.33 -1.84 -12.05
N VAL A 82 -11.58 -2.56 -12.89
CA VAL A 82 -10.55 -3.52 -12.46
C VAL A 82 -9.40 -2.78 -11.79
N THR A 83 -8.93 -1.69 -12.40
CA THR A 83 -7.85 -0.87 -11.82
C THR A 83 -8.22 -0.29 -10.47
N GLY A 84 -9.42 0.30 -10.37
CA GLY A 84 -9.92 0.85 -9.12
C GLY A 84 -10.04 -0.22 -8.02
N ALA A 85 -10.51 -1.42 -8.37
CA ALA A 85 -10.61 -2.54 -7.44
C ALA A 85 -9.24 -3.01 -6.94
N ILE A 86 -8.25 -3.15 -7.84
CA ILE A 86 -6.88 -3.53 -7.47
C ILE A 86 -6.29 -2.49 -6.51
N CYS A 87 -6.32 -1.21 -6.85
CA CYS A 87 -5.73 -0.16 -6.03
C CYS A 87 -6.42 -0.04 -4.66
N ALA A 88 -7.75 -0.04 -4.63
CA ALA A 88 -8.49 -0.01 -3.36
C ALA A 88 -8.21 -1.25 -2.51
N GLY A 89 -8.20 -2.44 -3.11
CA GLY A 89 -7.91 -3.71 -2.44
C GLY A 89 -6.50 -3.76 -1.86
N VAL A 90 -5.49 -3.28 -2.61
CA VAL A 90 -4.11 -3.15 -2.13
C VAL A 90 -4.04 -2.22 -0.92
N GLY A 91 -4.67 -1.04 -0.99
CA GLY A 91 -4.70 -0.10 0.13
C GLY A 91 -5.37 -0.68 1.38
N ILE A 92 -6.52 -1.35 1.22
CA ILE A 92 -7.23 -2.03 2.32
C ILE A 92 -6.36 -3.14 2.92
N GLY A 93 -5.79 -4.00 2.08
CA GLY A 93 -4.92 -5.09 2.52
C GLY A 93 -3.70 -4.58 3.30
N CYS A 94 -3.11 -3.46 2.85
CA CYS A 94 -1.99 -2.85 3.56
C CYS A 94 -2.38 -2.30 4.94
N ILE A 95 -3.54 -1.64 5.07
CA ILE A 95 -4.04 -1.15 6.38
C ILE A 95 -4.29 -2.32 7.32
N ILE A 96 -4.96 -3.38 6.82
CA ILE A 96 -5.22 -4.59 7.62
C ILE A 96 -3.89 -5.23 8.04
N GLY A 97 -2.97 -5.43 7.10
CA GLY A 97 -1.64 -5.97 7.38
C GLY A 97 -0.92 -5.17 8.46
N THR A 98 -0.89 -3.85 8.34
CA THR A 98 -0.28 -2.97 9.35
C THR A 98 -0.96 -3.12 10.72
N ALA A 99 -2.28 -3.22 10.76
CA ALA A 99 -3.03 -3.30 12.02
C ALA A 99 -2.83 -4.63 12.77
N VAL A 100 -2.59 -5.74 12.06
CA VAL A 100 -2.38 -7.06 12.67
C VAL A 100 -0.94 -7.33 13.08
N GLU A 101 0.01 -6.48 12.68
CA GLU A 101 1.42 -6.62 13.04
C GLU A 101 1.67 -6.31 14.52
N PRO A 102 2.46 -7.15 15.25
CA PRO A 102 2.78 -6.92 16.63
C PRO A 102 3.53 -5.61 16.90
N VAL A 103 4.38 -5.18 15.97
CA VAL A 103 5.11 -3.91 16.08
C VAL A 103 4.13 -2.74 16.20
N THR A 104 3.03 -2.74 15.48
CA THR A 104 2.02 -1.67 15.50
C THR A 104 1.31 -1.57 16.85
N ARG A 105 1.20 -2.69 17.57
CA ARG A 105 0.55 -2.76 18.90
C ARG A 105 1.46 -2.35 20.06
N ARG A 106 2.76 -2.09 19.80
CA ARG A 106 3.76 -1.72 20.83
C ARG A 106 4.35 -0.32 20.57
N PRO A 107 3.55 0.76 20.59
CA PRO A 107 3.99 2.10 20.19
C PRO A 107 5.10 2.69 21.06
N ARG A 108 5.28 2.18 22.29
CA ARG A 108 6.35 2.64 23.20
C ARG A 108 7.74 2.22 22.74
N SER A 109 7.86 1.17 21.93
CA SER A 109 9.13 0.69 21.37
C SER A 109 9.50 1.36 20.03
N TRP A 110 8.64 2.25 19.49
CA TRP A 110 8.88 2.85 18.20
C TRP A 110 9.97 3.91 18.22
N SER A 111 10.94 3.76 17.33
CA SER A 111 11.83 4.86 16.97
C SER A 111 11.02 5.98 16.27
N PRO A 112 11.50 7.22 16.24
CA PRO A 112 10.87 8.28 15.44
C PRO A 112 10.70 7.87 13.97
N ALA A 113 11.67 7.17 13.39
CA ALA A 113 11.61 6.68 12.02
C ALA A 113 10.49 5.64 11.82
N THR A 114 10.34 4.70 12.77
CA THR A 114 9.24 3.71 12.78
C THR A 114 7.89 4.40 12.80
N ARG A 115 7.71 5.43 13.65
CA ARG A 115 6.45 6.20 13.71
C ARG A 115 6.11 6.85 12.38
N TRP A 116 7.08 7.52 11.76
CA TRP A 116 6.89 8.16 10.47
C TRP A 116 6.62 7.15 9.36
N ALA A 117 7.33 6.02 9.34
CA ALA A 117 7.11 4.97 8.35
C ALA A 117 5.69 4.41 8.43
N ILE A 118 5.18 4.10 9.63
CA ILE A 118 3.80 3.64 9.84
C ILE A 118 2.81 4.72 9.40
N ALA A 119 3.00 5.98 9.82
CA ALA A 119 2.10 7.07 9.47
C ALA A 119 2.03 7.28 7.94
N PHE A 120 3.16 7.29 7.24
CA PHE A 120 3.21 7.41 5.79
C PHE A 120 2.57 6.21 5.09
N ASN A 121 2.84 5.00 5.57
CA ASN A 121 2.26 3.78 5.01
C ASN A 121 0.72 3.80 5.12
N VAL A 122 0.19 4.16 6.28
CA VAL A 122 -1.27 4.27 6.50
C VAL A 122 -1.88 5.40 5.68
N ALA A 123 -1.26 6.58 5.67
CA ALA A 123 -1.76 7.74 4.91
C ALA A 123 -1.77 7.46 3.39
N ALA A 124 -0.69 6.87 2.86
CA ALA A 124 -0.59 6.51 1.46
C ALA A 124 -1.59 5.41 1.07
N SER A 125 -1.81 4.42 1.96
CA SER A 125 -2.82 3.38 1.78
C SER A 125 -4.23 3.96 1.76
N ALA A 126 -4.55 4.89 2.66
CA ALA A 126 -5.84 5.58 2.67
C ALA A 126 -6.06 6.41 1.40
N ALA A 127 -5.05 7.13 0.94
CA ALA A 127 -5.09 7.87 -0.32
C ALA A 127 -5.35 6.94 -1.51
N LEU A 128 -4.71 5.77 -1.54
CA LEU A 128 -4.90 4.75 -2.57
C LEU A 128 -6.33 4.17 -2.56
N ILE A 129 -6.90 3.93 -1.38
CA ILE A 129 -8.30 3.50 -1.23
C ILE A 129 -9.26 4.55 -1.79
N VAL A 130 -9.07 5.81 -1.42
CA VAL A 130 -9.93 6.92 -1.88
C VAL A 130 -9.82 7.10 -3.40
N ALA A 131 -8.61 7.12 -3.94
CA ALA A 131 -8.39 7.25 -5.38
C ALA A 131 -8.97 6.05 -6.16
N GLY A 132 -8.74 4.82 -5.69
CA GLY A 132 -9.30 3.59 -6.26
C GLY A 132 -10.83 3.57 -6.21
N GLY A 133 -11.43 3.97 -5.09
CA GLY A 133 -12.87 4.07 -4.92
C GLY A 133 -13.52 5.08 -5.87
N ARG A 134 -12.92 6.25 -6.04
CA ARG A 134 -13.36 7.27 -7.02
C ARG A 134 -13.28 6.74 -8.45
N HIS A 135 -12.23 5.99 -8.76
CA HIS A 135 -12.03 5.39 -10.07
C HIS A 135 -13.10 4.32 -10.37
N LEU A 136 -13.46 3.50 -9.38
CA LEU A 136 -14.57 2.55 -9.43
C LEU A 136 -15.92 3.25 -9.64
N ALA A 137 -16.18 4.35 -8.93
CA ALA A 137 -17.42 5.11 -9.05
C ALA A 137 -17.56 5.71 -10.46
N ALA A 138 -16.48 6.28 -10.99
CA ALA A 138 -16.46 6.81 -12.35
C ALA A 138 -16.74 5.75 -13.43
N ALA A 139 -16.23 4.51 -13.25
CA ALA A 139 -16.51 3.41 -14.15
C ALA A 139 -18.00 3.02 -14.19
N ARG A 140 -18.66 3.02 -13.01
CA ARG A 140 -20.09 2.69 -12.90
C ARG A 140 -20.99 3.71 -13.57
N THR A 141 -20.64 4.98 -13.54
CA THR A 141 -21.43 6.04 -14.20
C THR A 141 -21.38 5.96 -15.72
N LEU A 142 -20.24 5.50 -16.28
CA LEU A 142 -20.08 5.32 -17.72
C LEU A 142 -20.87 4.10 -18.26
N SER A 143 -20.99 3.04 -17.48
CA SER A 143 -21.73 1.82 -17.89
C SER A 143 -23.25 1.94 -17.83
N ARG A 144 -23.78 3.03 -17.25
CA ARG A 144 -25.23 3.30 -17.15
C ARG A 144 -25.78 4.23 -18.24
N ARG A 145 -24.92 4.75 -19.10
CA ARG A 145 -25.25 5.59 -20.25
C ARG A 145 -25.21 4.78 -21.54
#